data_13d1fa4092eafe2068c38a139592d0e0
#
_entry.id   13d1fa4092eafe2068c38a139592d0e0
#
_cell.length_a   1.000
_cell.length_b   1.000
_cell.length_c   1.000
_cell.angle_alpha   90.00
_cell.angle_beta   90.00
_cell.angle_gamma   90.00
#
_symmetry.space_group_name_H-M   'P 1'
#
loop_
_entity.id
_entity.type
_entity.pdbx_description
1 polymer ?
#
loop_
_entity_poly.entity_id
_entity_poly.type
_entity_poly.pdbx_seq_one_letter_code
_entity_poly.pdbx_strand_id
1 'polypeptide(L)'
;MLEIRGYQAGDYDEVWKLHVLSLQHVGAYLGSGPWDNDLLHIEQVYLSNGGEFLIGTLEKRIVAMGAFRKISAERAEIKRMRVHPDFQGNGYGQLILDELERRAKMVGYTSLHLDTSVVQVVAQKLYLKNGYRETGREIHRGLECILFEKSIAD
;
A
#
# COMPACT_ATOMS: atom_id res chain seq x y z
N MET A 1 12.57 -16.74 -2.30
CA MET A 1 12.63 -15.53 -1.46
C MET A 1 12.05 -14.33 -2.22
N LEU A 2 11.26 -13.54 -1.54
CA LEU A 2 10.66 -12.34 -2.15
C LEU A 2 11.75 -11.31 -2.47
N GLU A 3 11.78 -10.86 -3.73
CA GLU A 3 12.62 -9.75 -4.13
C GLU A 3 11.76 -8.48 -4.20
N ILE A 4 12.25 -7.38 -3.64
CA ILE A 4 11.54 -6.10 -3.62
C ILE A 4 12.30 -5.10 -4.48
N ARG A 5 11.59 -4.48 -5.40
CA ARG A 5 12.14 -3.47 -6.29
C ARG A 5 11.13 -2.37 -6.58
N GLY A 6 11.59 -1.29 -7.17
CA GLY A 6 10.71 -0.23 -7.63
C GLY A 6 9.88 -0.64 -8.84
N TYR A 7 8.72 -0.02 -8.97
CA TYR A 7 7.83 -0.17 -10.11
C TYR A 7 8.50 0.28 -11.41
N GLN A 8 8.24 -0.44 -12.49
CA GLN A 8 8.66 -0.12 -13.84
C GLN A 8 7.42 -0.15 -14.76
N ALA A 9 7.45 0.61 -15.86
CA ALA A 9 6.30 0.73 -16.76
C ALA A 9 5.76 -0.61 -17.25
N GLY A 10 6.64 -1.60 -17.46
CA GLY A 10 6.23 -2.94 -17.86
C GLY A 10 5.43 -3.72 -16.81
N ASP A 11 5.37 -3.25 -15.59
CA ASP A 11 4.62 -3.89 -14.50
C ASP A 11 3.13 -3.55 -14.49
N TYR A 12 2.71 -2.59 -15.29
CA TYR A 12 1.39 -1.97 -15.23
C TYR A 12 0.24 -2.98 -15.22
N ASP A 13 0.23 -3.90 -16.18
CA ASP A 13 -0.86 -4.87 -16.31
C ASP A 13 -0.94 -5.81 -15.10
N GLU A 14 0.20 -6.29 -14.62
CA GLU A 14 0.24 -7.17 -13.45
C GLU A 14 -0.14 -6.44 -12.16
N VAL A 15 0.22 -5.17 -12.03
CA VAL A 15 -0.18 -4.34 -10.89
C VAL A 15 -1.71 -4.20 -10.84
N TRP A 16 -2.34 -3.91 -11.97
CA TRP A 16 -3.80 -3.83 -12.04
C TRP A 16 -4.48 -5.14 -11.70
N LYS A 17 -3.97 -6.26 -12.22
CA LYS A 17 -4.51 -7.58 -11.90
C LYS A 17 -4.41 -7.88 -10.42
N LEU A 18 -3.26 -7.61 -9.81
CA LEU A 18 -3.06 -7.82 -8.38
C LEU A 18 -3.99 -6.96 -7.55
N HIS A 19 -4.15 -5.68 -7.92
CA HIS A 19 -5.04 -4.75 -7.25
C HIS A 19 -6.49 -5.27 -7.23
N VAL A 20 -7.02 -5.61 -8.40
CA VAL A 20 -8.40 -6.09 -8.54
C VAL A 20 -8.60 -7.42 -7.81
N LEU A 21 -7.71 -8.37 -8.03
CA LEU A 21 -7.80 -9.71 -7.41
C LEU A 21 -7.77 -9.65 -5.89
N SER A 22 -6.87 -8.85 -5.34
CA SER A 22 -6.74 -8.72 -3.88
C SER A 22 -7.99 -8.09 -3.25
N LEU A 23 -8.57 -7.07 -3.89
CA LEU A 23 -9.78 -6.43 -3.40
C LEU A 23 -11.00 -7.34 -3.54
N GLN A 24 -11.12 -8.07 -4.64
CA GLN A 24 -12.20 -9.04 -4.84
C GLN A 24 -12.15 -10.13 -3.77
N HIS A 25 -10.96 -10.59 -3.43
CA HIS A 25 -10.77 -11.66 -2.44
C HIS A 25 -11.35 -11.29 -1.06
N VAL A 26 -11.26 -10.02 -0.65
CA VAL A 26 -11.77 -9.54 0.64
C VAL A 26 -13.12 -8.82 0.53
N GLY A 27 -13.72 -8.80 -0.64
CA GLY A 27 -15.03 -8.15 -0.84
C GLY A 27 -14.98 -6.62 -0.85
N ALA A 28 -13.82 -6.03 -1.15
CA ALA A 28 -13.63 -4.59 -1.15
C ALA A 28 -13.54 -3.96 -2.54
N TYR A 29 -13.71 -4.76 -3.60
CA TYR A 29 -13.65 -4.24 -4.96
C TYR A 29 -14.98 -3.56 -5.35
N LEU A 30 -14.91 -2.28 -5.69
CA LEU A 30 -16.07 -1.45 -6.03
C LEU A 30 -16.12 -1.11 -7.53
N GLY A 31 -15.38 -1.84 -8.36
CA GLY A 31 -15.24 -1.52 -9.78
C GLY A 31 -14.16 -0.46 -10.01
N SER A 32 -13.84 -0.22 -11.28
CA SER A 32 -12.90 0.84 -11.64
C SER A 32 -13.58 2.20 -11.56
N GLY A 33 -12.84 3.23 -11.12
CA GLY A 33 -13.38 4.57 -10.98
C GLY A 33 -12.30 5.59 -10.65
N PRO A 34 -12.71 6.85 -10.37
CA PRO A 34 -11.76 7.93 -10.07
C PRO A 34 -10.84 7.64 -8.88
N TRP A 35 -11.26 6.77 -7.98
CA TRP A 35 -10.46 6.36 -6.81
C TRP A 35 -9.23 5.54 -7.19
N ASP A 36 -9.12 5.08 -8.44
CA ASP A 36 -7.97 4.36 -8.98
C ASP A 36 -7.11 5.22 -9.90
N ASN A 37 -7.36 6.54 -9.99
CA ASN A 37 -6.61 7.42 -10.88
C ASN A 37 -5.11 7.44 -10.60
N ASP A 38 -4.69 7.23 -9.37
CA ASP A 38 -3.28 7.12 -9.02
C ASP A 38 -2.59 5.97 -9.74
N LEU A 39 -3.29 4.84 -9.94
CA LEU A 39 -2.75 3.69 -10.65
C LEU A 39 -2.60 3.93 -12.16
N LEU A 40 -3.33 4.90 -12.70
CA LEU A 40 -3.16 5.34 -14.09
C LEU A 40 -1.94 6.25 -14.26
N HIS A 41 -1.41 6.80 -13.17
CA HIS A 41 -0.37 7.81 -13.17
C HIS A 41 0.70 7.54 -12.11
N ILE A 42 1.17 6.29 -12.01
CA ILE A 42 2.11 5.85 -10.95
C ILE A 42 3.37 6.70 -10.95
N GLU A 43 3.94 6.99 -12.11
CA GLU A 43 5.16 7.81 -12.22
C GLU A 43 4.94 9.18 -11.60
N GLN A 44 3.86 9.86 -11.99
CA GLN A 44 3.59 11.24 -11.55
C GLN A 44 3.14 11.33 -10.10
N VAL A 45 2.29 10.40 -9.67
CA VAL A 45 1.71 10.43 -8.31
C VAL A 45 2.71 10.00 -7.26
N TYR A 46 3.51 8.97 -7.55
CA TYR A 46 4.43 8.36 -6.60
C TYR A 46 5.88 8.72 -6.89
N LEU A 47 6.41 8.25 -8.00
CA LEU A 47 7.85 8.23 -8.25
C LEU A 47 8.46 9.61 -8.44
N SER A 48 7.78 10.50 -9.13
CA SER A 48 8.26 11.87 -9.40
C SER A 48 7.83 12.89 -8.35
N ASN A 49 7.17 12.46 -7.28
CA ASN A 49 6.55 13.34 -6.29
C ASN A 49 6.90 12.96 -4.85
N GLY A 50 8.13 12.52 -4.63
CA GLY A 50 8.59 12.21 -3.28
C GLY A 50 8.04 10.92 -2.68
N GLY A 51 7.50 10.04 -3.53
CA GLY A 51 6.96 8.74 -3.11
C GLY A 51 7.69 7.57 -3.71
N GLU A 52 7.19 6.38 -3.39
CA GLU A 52 7.70 5.11 -3.91
C GLU A 52 6.53 4.20 -4.27
N PHE A 53 6.75 3.33 -5.25
CA PHE A 53 5.84 2.24 -5.55
C PHE A 53 6.68 0.97 -5.65
N LEU A 54 6.50 0.06 -4.68
CA LEU A 54 7.32 -1.13 -4.56
C LEU A 54 6.60 -2.35 -5.07
N ILE A 55 7.35 -3.22 -5.74
CA ILE A 55 6.90 -4.48 -6.31
C ILE A 55 7.66 -5.61 -5.62
N GLY A 56 6.93 -6.61 -5.13
CA GLY A 56 7.52 -7.83 -4.61
C GLY A 56 7.33 -8.97 -5.58
N THR A 57 8.42 -9.64 -5.94
CA THR A 57 8.39 -10.73 -6.92
C THR A 57 8.92 -12.04 -6.35
N LEU A 58 8.31 -13.14 -6.81
CA LEU A 58 8.81 -14.51 -6.66
C LEU A 58 9.02 -15.06 -8.05
N GLU A 59 10.26 -15.45 -8.36
CA GLU A 59 10.60 -16.00 -9.68
C GLU A 59 10.06 -15.11 -10.82
N LYS A 60 10.26 -13.80 -10.67
CA LYS A 60 9.83 -12.75 -11.63
C LYS A 60 8.32 -12.52 -11.71
N ARG A 61 7.52 -13.26 -10.95
CA ARG A 61 6.09 -13.04 -10.85
C ARG A 61 5.78 -12.01 -9.76
N ILE A 62 4.97 -11.02 -10.06
CA ILE A 62 4.54 -10.03 -9.08
C ILE A 62 3.49 -10.66 -8.16
N VAL A 63 3.79 -10.72 -6.86
CA VAL A 63 2.90 -11.30 -5.85
C VAL A 63 2.54 -10.33 -4.72
N ALA A 64 3.24 -9.20 -4.63
CA ALA A 64 2.98 -8.20 -3.60
C ALA A 64 3.32 -6.82 -4.13
N MET A 65 2.71 -5.81 -3.54
CA MET A 65 3.02 -4.41 -3.84
C MET A 65 2.65 -3.51 -2.67
N GLY A 66 3.18 -2.30 -2.68
CA GLY A 66 2.81 -1.26 -1.74
C GLY A 66 3.47 0.04 -2.14
N ALA A 67 2.89 1.15 -1.69
CA ALA A 67 3.36 2.46 -2.09
C ALA A 67 3.23 3.45 -0.94
N PHE A 68 3.98 4.54 -1.02
CA PHE A 68 3.65 5.74 -0.26
C PHE A 68 3.69 6.95 -1.17
N ARG A 69 2.85 7.93 -0.89
CA ARG A 69 2.85 9.21 -1.59
C ARG A 69 2.98 10.36 -0.61
N LYS A 70 3.51 11.46 -1.11
CA LYS A 70 3.66 12.67 -0.31
C LYS A 70 2.31 13.28 0.03
N ILE A 71 2.10 13.63 1.31
CA ILE A 71 1.00 14.49 1.76
C ILE A 71 1.55 15.90 2.00
N SER A 72 2.69 15.98 2.71
CA SER A 72 3.38 17.23 3.03
C SER A 72 4.88 16.95 3.15
N ALA A 73 5.68 17.94 3.51
CA ALA A 73 7.11 17.76 3.71
C ALA A 73 7.45 16.69 4.75
N GLU A 74 6.58 16.49 5.75
CA GLU A 74 6.83 15.58 6.88
C GLU A 74 5.95 14.34 6.87
N ARG A 75 4.89 14.30 6.05
CA ARG A 75 3.85 13.28 6.10
C ARG A 75 3.72 12.57 4.76
N ALA A 76 3.69 11.24 4.81
CA ALA A 76 3.41 10.42 3.64
C ALA A 76 2.23 9.48 3.92
N GLU A 77 1.55 9.09 2.86
CA GLU A 77 0.42 8.18 2.93
C GLU A 77 0.78 6.85 2.30
N ILE A 78 0.62 5.76 3.05
CA ILE A 78 0.76 4.40 2.53
C ILE A 78 -0.50 4.05 1.74
N LYS A 79 -0.30 3.53 0.54
CA LYS A 79 -1.37 3.14 -0.37
C LYS A 79 -1.04 1.82 -1.07
N ARG A 80 -2.07 1.16 -1.55
CA ARG A 80 -1.94 0.03 -2.48
C ARG A 80 -1.16 -1.14 -1.92
N MET A 81 -1.24 -1.36 -0.60
CA MET A 81 -0.70 -2.57 0.02
C MET A 81 -1.54 -3.77 -0.41
N ARG A 82 -0.93 -4.66 -1.19
CA ARG A 82 -1.61 -5.86 -1.72
C ARG A 82 -0.67 -7.04 -1.67
N VAL A 83 -1.20 -8.20 -1.30
CA VAL A 83 -0.53 -9.48 -1.45
C VAL A 83 -1.48 -10.41 -2.18
N HIS A 84 -0.98 -11.08 -3.21
CA HIS A 84 -1.78 -12.04 -3.97
C HIS A 84 -2.39 -13.08 -3.02
N PRO A 85 -3.68 -13.39 -3.12
CA PRO A 85 -4.35 -14.31 -2.18
C PRO A 85 -3.64 -15.66 -1.99
N ASP A 86 -3.08 -16.22 -3.05
CA ASP A 86 -2.37 -17.50 -2.98
C ASP A 86 -1.05 -17.44 -2.23
N PHE A 87 -0.56 -16.24 -1.93
CA PHE A 87 0.75 -16.02 -1.30
C PHE A 87 0.64 -15.34 0.06
N GLN A 88 -0.56 -15.15 0.58
CA GLN A 88 -0.76 -14.61 1.92
C GLN A 88 -0.31 -15.61 2.98
N GLY A 89 -0.01 -15.11 4.18
CA GLY A 89 0.47 -15.94 5.28
C GLY A 89 1.96 -16.25 5.24
N ASN A 90 2.72 -15.65 4.33
CA ASN A 90 4.17 -15.85 4.20
C ASN A 90 5.00 -14.65 4.67
N GLY A 91 4.35 -13.61 5.21
CA GLY A 91 5.05 -12.42 5.69
C GLY A 91 5.40 -11.41 4.61
N TYR A 92 4.89 -11.53 3.40
CA TYR A 92 5.25 -10.64 2.30
C TYR A 92 4.72 -9.22 2.50
N GLY A 93 3.52 -9.06 3.06
CA GLY A 93 3.00 -7.74 3.43
C GLY A 93 3.91 -7.04 4.44
N GLN A 94 4.43 -7.78 5.41
CA GLN A 94 5.37 -7.25 6.39
C GLN A 94 6.67 -6.78 5.72
N LEU A 95 7.20 -7.57 4.79
CA LEU A 95 8.43 -7.19 4.08
C LEU A 95 8.24 -5.91 3.24
N ILE A 96 7.12 -5.79 2.56
CA ILE A 96 6.79 -4.58 1.79
C ILE A 96 6.66 -3.37 2.74
N LEU A 97 5.92 -3.54 3.84
CA LEU A 97 5.73 -2.46 4.82
C LEU A 97 7.06 -1.99 5.42
N ASP A 98 7.92 -2.93 5.81
CA ASP A 98 9.24 -2.61 6.38
C ASP A 98 10.07 -1.79 5.39
N GLU A 99 10.06 -2.17 4.12
CA GLU A 99 10.82 -1.46 3.10
C GLU A 99 10.23 -0.07 2.81
N LEU A 100 8.90 0.06 2.80
CA LEU A 100 8.24 1.36 2.65
C LEU A 100 8.62 2.30 3.81
N GLU A 101 8.58 1.81 5.04
CA GLU A 101 8.94 2.62 6.22
C GLU A 101 10.39 3.05 6.17
N ARG A 102 11.29 2.14 5.80
CA ARG A 102 12.71 2.46 5.67
C ARG A 102 12.94 3.55 4.62
N ARG A 103 12.33 3.42 3.46
CA ARG A 103 12.50 4.41 2.36
C ARG A 103 11.84 5.74 2.70
N ALA A 104 10.67 5.74 3.32
CA ALA A 104 10.00 6.97 3.74
C ALA A 104 10.88 7.75 4.74
N LYS A 105 11.48 7.05 5.68
CA LYS A 105 12.40 7.65 6.65
C LYS A 105 13.63 8.24 5.97
N MET A 106 14.19 7.55 4.99
CA MET A 106 15.34 8.05 4.20
C MET A 106 15.01 9.32 3.43
N VAL A 107 13.80 9.46 2.93
CA VAL A 107 13.34 10.68 2.24
C VAL A 107 13.22 11.85 3.22
N GLY A 108 12.94 11.57 4.51
CA GLY A 108 12.79 12.59 5.54
C GLY A 108 11.39 12.70 6.12
N TYR A 109 10.49 11.79 5.76
CA TYR A 109 9.16 11.78 6.39
C TYR A 109 9.25 11.37 7.85
N THR A 110 8.42 11.98 8.68
CA THR A 110 8.39 11.72 10.13
C THR A 110 7.11 11.03 10.57
N SER A 111 6.10 10.98 9.72
CA SER A 111 4.88 10.23 10.01
C SER A 111 4.30 9.60 8.74
N LEU A 112 3.67 8.44 8.95
CA LEU A 112 2.96 7.71 7.91
C LEU A 112 1.49 7.62 8.27
N HIS A 113 0.65 7.78 7.27
CA HIS A 113 -0.81 7.76 7.38
C HIS A 113 -1.35 6.75 6.38
N LEU A 114 -2.48 6.15 6.70
CA LEU A 114 -3.18 5.26 5.77
C LEU A 114 -4.65 5.13 6.16
N ASP A 115 -5.45 4.68 5.22
CA ASP A 115 -6.79 4.18 5.52
C ASP A 115 -6.94 2.77 4.96
N THR A 116 -7.78 1.97 5.60
CA THR A 116 -8.13 0.63 5.14
C THR A 116 -9.58 0.35 5.49
N SER A 117 -10.29 -0.37 4.63
CA SER A 117 -11.69 -0.69 4.92
C SER A 117 -11.81 -1.71 6.06
N VAL A 118 -12.95 -1.68 6.75
CA VAL A 118 -13.21 -2.60 7.88
C VAL A 118 -13.23 -4.07 7.45
N VAL A 119 -13.46 -4.36 6.16
CA VAL A 119 -13.44 -5.73 5.65
C VAL A 119 -12.02 -6.27 5.43
N GLN A 120 -11.01 -5.40 5.41
CA GLN A 120 -9.62 -5.80 5.22
C GLN A 120 -8.96 -6.15 6.55
N VAL A 121 -9.41 -7.22 7.18
CA VAL A 121 -9.00 -7.61 8.54
C VAL A 121 -7.52 -7.94 8.63
N VAL A 122 -6.97 -8.61 7.62
CA VAL A 122 -5.54 -8.97 7.59
C VAL A 122 -4.66 -7.72 7.57
N ALA A 123 -5.05 -6.72 6.76
CA ALA A 123 -4.34 -5.44 6.68
C ALA A 123 -4.39 -4.70 8.02
N GLN A 124 -5.57 -4.65 8.66
CA GLN A 124 -5.71 -4.01 9.98
C GLN A 124 -4.77 -4.61 11.01
N LYS A 125 -4.69 -5.94 11.06
CA LYS A 125 -3.80 -6.65 11.99
C LYS A 125 -2.34 -6.33 11.71
N LEU A 126 -1.95 -6.26 10.45
CA LEU A 126 -0.59 -5.88 10.06
C LEU A 126 -0.23 -4.50 10.59
N TYR A 127 -1.10 -3.52 10.39
CA TYR A 127 -0.83 -2.14 10.83
C TYR A 127 -0.78 -2.03 12.36
N LEU A 128 -1.73 -2.62 13.06
CA LEU A 128 -1.74 -2.61 14.53
C LEU A 128 -0.48 -3.27 15.11
N LYS A 129 -0.07 -4.39 14.54
CA LYS A 129 1.15 -5.10 14.95
C LYS A 129 2.40 -4.25 14.78
N ASN A 130 2.41 -3.36 13.80
CA ASN A 130 3.55 -2.52 13.46
C ASN A 130 3.52 -1.12 14.09
N GLY A 131 2.66 -0.92 15.07
CA GLY A 131 2.64 0.33 15.82
C GLY A 131 1.79 1.44 15.22
N TYR A 132 1.01 1.15 14.20
CA TYR A 132 0.01 2.10 13.70
C TYR A 132 -1.14 2.17 14.69
N ARG A 133 -1.66 3.36 14.94
CA ARG A 133 -2.80 3.57 15.83
C ARG A 133 -3.96 4.16 15.05
N GLU A 134 -5.17 3.76 15.44
CA GLU A 134 -6.39 4.29 14.87
C GLU A 134 -6.57 5.74 15.26
N THR A 135 -6.85 6.61 14.30
CA THR A 135 -7.07 8.04 14.53
C THR A 135 -8.48 8.48 14.20
N GLY A 136 -9.27 7.67 13.52
CA GLY A 136 -10.63 8.01 13.16
C GLY A 136 -11.22 7.00 12.20
N ARG A 137 -12.43 7.30 11.76
CA ARG A 137 -13.16 6.50 10.79
C ARG A 137 -13.86 7.39 9.79
N GLU A 138 -13.95 6.92 8.55
CA GLU A 138 -14.65 7.60 7.45
C GLU A 138 -15.42 6.59 6.63
N ILE A 139 -16.41 7.06 5.88
CA ILE A 139 -17.15 6.22 4.93
C ILE A 139 -16.77 6.66 3.52
N HIS A 140 -16.23 5.73 2.72
CA HIS A 140 -15.89 5.94 1.33
C HIS A 140 -16.74 5.02 0.46
N ARG A 141 -17.62 5.60 -0.35
CA ARG A 141 -18.51 4.86 -1.26
C ARG A 141 -19.27 3.73 -0.59
N GLY A 142 -19.77 4.00 0.63
CA GLY A 142 -20.54 3.03 1.40
C GLY A 142 -19.71 2.04 2.22
N LEU A 143 -18.37 2.08 2.11
CA LEU A 143 -17.49 1.27 2.95
C LEU A 143 -16.95 2.11 4.10
N GLU A 144 -17.07 1.58 5.32
CA GLU A 144 -16.43 2.16 6.48
C GLU A 144 -14.92 1.89 6.40
N CYS A 145 -14.12 2.94 6.59
CA CYS A 145 -12.67 2.88 6.56
C CYS A 145 -12.11 3.34 7.89
N ILE A 146 -11.01 2.70 8.31
CA ILE A 146 -10.29 3.02 9.54
C ILE A 146 -9.06 3.82 9.14
N LEU A 147 -8.85 4.97 9.80
CA LEU A 147 -7.68 5.81 9.60
C LEU A 147 -6.61 5.43 10.62
N PHE A 148 -5.38 5.23 10.15
CA PHE A 148 -4.23 4.89 10.98
C PHE A 148 -3.09 5.86 10.76
N GLU A 149 -2.28 6.05 11.80
CA GLU A 149 -1.02 6.78 11.67
C GLU A 149 0.08 6.15 12.53
N LYS A 150 1.32 6.42 12.14
CA LYS A 150 2.51 6.00 12.88
C LYS A 150 3.59 7.07 12.76
N SER A 151 4.21 7.43 13.89
CA SER A 151 5.43 8.24 13.89
C SER A 151 6.61 7.34 13.50
N ILE A 152 7.41 7.80 12.55
CA ILE A 152 8.66 7.14 12.15
C ILE A 152 9.87 8.05 12.41
N ALA A 153 9.67 9.13 13.17
CA ALA A 153 10.75 10.00 13.60
C ALA A 153 11.65 9.26 14.62
N ASP A 154 12.90 9.59 14.61
CA ASP A 154 13.88 9.05 15.56
C ASP A 154 13.70 9.64 16.95
#